data_0d4fd222be393cd86b1926f7d3a26be1
#
_entry.id   0d4fd222be393cd86b1926f7d3a26be1
#
_cell.length_a   1.000
_cell.length_b   1.000
_cell.length_c   1.000
_cell.angle_alpha   90.00
_cell.angle_beta   90.00
_cell.angle_gamma   90.00
#
_symmetry.space_group_name_H-M   'P 1'
#
loop_
_entity.id
_entity.type
_entity.pdbx_description
1 polymer ?
#
loop_
_entity_poly.entity_id
_entity_poly.type
_entity_poly.pdbx_seq_one_letter_code
_entity_poly.pdbx_strand_id
1 'polypeptide(L)'
;MIMKILSTILLTLLIVLGACTSPQVSPDPFVRVSNGRLTVNGKPYYYIGTNFWYGAILGSQGQGGNRERLLRELDYLKALGINNL
;
A
#
# COMPACT_ATOMS: atom_id res chain seq x y z
N MET A 1 34.61 20.00 38.26
CA MET A 1 33.40 20.80 38.01
C MET A 1 33.06 20.85 36.50
N ILE A 2 34.03 21.20 35.66
CA ILE A 2 33.88 21.28 34.18
C ILE A 2 33.45 19.94 33.56
N MET A 3 34.05 18.82 33.96
CA MET A 3 33.70 17.49 33.43
C MET A 3 32.25 17.08 33.71
N LYS A 4 31.68 17.46 34.88
CA LYS A 4 30.29 17.20 35.22
C LYS A 4 29.35 18.04 34.36
N ILE A 5 29.70 19.29 34.07
CA ILE A 5 28.92 20.20 33.22
C ILE A 5 28.94 19.72 31.78
N LEU A 6 30.09 19.31 31.24
CA LEU A 6 30.18 18.73 29.90
C LEU A 6 29.35 17.43 29.75
N SER A 7 29.37 16.56 30.77
CA SER A 7 28.60 15.33 30.76
C SER A 7 27.09 15.60 30.78
N THR A 8 26.66 16.63 31.52
CA THR A 8 25.22 17.01 31.57
C THR A 8 24.77 17.62 30.25
N ILE A 9 25.59 18.47 29.62
CA ILE A 9 25.30 19.06 28.31
C ILE A 9 25.23 18.00 27.23
N LEU A 10 26.14 17.03 27.24
CA LEU A 10 26.12 15.93 26.28
C LEU A 10 24.88 15.04 26.44
N LEU A 11 24.46 14.77 27.67
CA LEU A 11 23.27 13.98 27.96
C LEU A 11 21.98 14.68 27.52
N THR A 12 21.87 16.01 27.75
CA THR A 12 20.73 16.79 27.29
C THR A 12 20.66 16.91 25.78
N LEU A 13 21.80 17.02 25.10
CA LEU A 13 21.86 17.04 23.63
C LEU A 13 21.40 15.72 23.00
N LEU A 14 21.75 14.58 23.61
CA LEU A 14 21.27 13.27 23.13
C LEU A 14 19.73 13.10 23.24
N ILE A 15 19.13 13.67 24.28
CA ILE A 15 17.67 13.59 24.50
C ILE A 15 16.91 14.43 23.45
N VAL A 16 17.45 15.55 23.04
CA VAL A 16 16.82 16.45 22.05
C VAL A 16 16.86 15.86 20.64
N LEU A 17 17.91 15.08 20.30
CA LEU A 17 18.03 14.43 18.98
C LEU A 17 17.11 13.21 18.79
N GLY A 18 16.60 12.62 19.88
CA GLY A 18 15.71 11.46 19.84
C GLY A 18 14.21 11.78 19.63
N ALA A 19 13.80 13.06 19.64
CA ALA A 19 12.39 13.45 19.65
C ALA A 19 11.75 13.72 18.28
N CYS A 20 12.49 13.58 17.18
CA CYS A 20 11.94 13.71 15.81
C CYS A 20 11.52 12.37 15.22
N THR A 21 10.57 11.68 15.86
CA THR A 21 9.80 10.66 15.17
C THR A 21 8.69 11.35 14.39
N SER A 22 8.87 11.48 13.08
CA SER A 22 7.80 11.89 12.19
C SER A 22 6.63 10.90 12.36
N PRO A 23 5.37 11.37 12.51
CA PRO A 23 4.25 10.45 12.54
C PRO A 23 4.26 9.62 11.27
N GLN A 24 4.43 8.31 11.41
CA GLN A 24 4.29 7.36 10.31
C GLN A 24 2.82 7.37 9.93
N VAL A 25 2.47 8.17 8.94
CA VAL A 25 1.15 8.10 8.32
C VAL A 25 1.10 6.74 7.63
N SER A 26 0.26 5.84 8.16
CA SER A 26 0.00 4.56 7.49
C SER A 26 -0.50 4.86 6.07
N PRO A 27 0.02 4.17 5.05
CA PRO A 27 -0.42 4.41 3.68
C PRO A 27 -1.93 4.17 3.57
N ASP A 28 -2.66 5.13 3.01
CA ASP A 28 -4.09 4.98 2.70
C ASP A 28 -4.22 4.15 1.42
N PRO A 29 -4.69 2.89 1.50
CA PRO A 29 -4.76 2.01 0.34
C PRO A 29 -5.93 2.35 -0.59
N PHE A 30 -6.78 3.30 -0.21
CA PHE A 30 -7.97 3.63 -0.98
C PHE A 30 -7.68 4.62 -2.11
N VAL A 31 -8.36 4.40 -3.22
CA VAL A 31 -8.38 5.36 -4.33
C VAL A 31 -9.16 6.59 -3.92
N ARG A 32 -8.58 7.76 -4.13
CA ARG A 32 -9.17 9.07 -3.85
C ARG A 32 -9.29 9.88 -5.13
N VAL A 33 -10.16 10.86 -5.12
CA VAL A 33 -10.23 11.88 -6.18
C VAL A 33 -9.57 13.16 -5.66
N SER A 34 -8.57 13.64 -6.37
CA SER A 34 -7.88 14.89 -6.07
C SER A 34 -7.71 15.69 -7.38
N ASN A 35 -8.22 16.92 -7.40
CA ASN A 35 -8.17 17.78 -8.58
C ASN A 35 -8.68 17.10 -9.88
N GLY A 36 -9.79 16.34 -9.77
CA GLY A 36 -10.40 15.63 -10.90
C GLY A 36 -9.61 14.40 -11.38
N ARG A 37 -8.63 13.93 -10.63
CA ARG A 37 -7.81 12.75 -10.96
C ARG A 37 -7.87 11.72 -9.85
N LEU A 38 -7.76 10.46 -10.25
CA LEU A 38 -7.63 9.36 -9.27
C LEU A 38 -6.22 9.33 -8.70
N THR A 39 -6.14 9.14 -7.38
CA THR A 39 -4.88 9.07 -6.64
C THR A 39 -4.91 7.95 -5.61
N VAL A 40 -3.74 7.37 -5.32
CA VAL A 40 -3.50 6.48 -4.18
C VAL A 40 -2.26 6.98 -3.45
N ASN A 41 -2.35 7.19 -2.15
CA ASN A 41 -1.25 7.75 -1.35
C ASN A 41 -0.69 9.08 -1.92
N GLY A 42 -1.57 9.94 -2.46
CA GLY A 42 -1.18 11.22 -3.05
C GLY A 42 -0.51 11.14 -4.43
N LYS A 43 -0.32 9.94 -4.99
CA LYS A 43 0.25 9.72 -6.31
C LYS A 43 -0.84 9.46 -7.34
N PRO A 44 -0.68 9.87 -8.61
CA PRO A 44 -1.62 9.53 -9.67
C PRO A 44 -1.85 8.02 -9.75
N TYR A 45 -3.12 7.63 -9.83
CA TYR A 45 -3.52 6.23 -10.01
C TYR A 45 -4.05 6.03 -11.43
N TYR A 46 -3.38 5.17 -12.16
CA TYR A 46 -3.80 4.75 -13.49
C TYR A 46 -4.27 3.29 -13.43
N TYR A 47 -5.35 2.99 -14.12
CA TYR A 47 -5.87 1.64 -14.15
C TYR A 47 -6.08 1.16 -15.59
N ILE A 48 -5.86 -0.14 -15.77
CA ILE A 48 -6.26 -0.88 -16.95
C ILE A 48 -7.19 -1.97 -16.46
N GLY A 49 -8.45 -1.89 -16.85
CA GLY A 49 -9.49 -2.80 -16.42
C GLY A 49 -9.91 -3.78 -17.50
N THR A 50 -10.51 -4.88 -17.08
CA THR A 50 -11.19 -5.81 -17.97
C THR A 50 -12.45 -6.35 -17.30
N ASN A 51 -13.38 -6.84 -18.11
CA ASN A 51 -14.54 -7.52 -17.61
C ASN A 51 -14.23 -9.01 -17.38
N PHE A 52 -14.36 -9.46 -16.13
CA PHE A 52 -14.06 -10.83 -15.71
C PHE A 52 -15.29 -11.47 -15.05
N TRP A 53 -16.43 -11.43 -15.77
CA TRP A 53 -17.73 -11.82 -15.28
C TRP A 53 -17.82 -13.27 -14.79
N TYR A 54 -17.05 -14.21 -15.36
CA TYR A 54 -17.04 -15.62 -14.96
C TYR A 54 -16.11 -15.91 -13.77
N GLY A 55 -15.36 -14.93 -13.29
CA GLY A 55 -14.44 -15.10 -12.15
C GLY A 55 -15.15 -15.57 -10.88
N ALA A 56 -16.31 -15.02 -10.60
CA ALA A 56 -17.15 -15.43 -9.46
C ALA A 56 -17.60 -16.90 -9.57
N ILE A 57 -17.92 -17.36 -10.77
CA ILE A 57 -18.32 -18.75 -11.04
C ILE A 57 -17.14 -19.68 -10.79
N LEU A 58 -15.95 -19.35 -11.31
CA LEU A 58 -14.74 -20.12 -11.08
C LEU A 58 -14.35 -20.18 -9.60
N GLY A 59 -14.61 -19.10 -8.85
CA GLY A 59 -14.32 -19.02 -7.41
C GLY A 59 -15.29 -19.78 -6.52
N SER A 60 -16.46 -20.16 -7.05
CA SER A 60 -17.52 -20.82 -6.29
C SER A 60 -17.12 -22.25 -5.89
N GLN A 61 -17.89 -22.82 -4.94
CA GLN A 61 -17.81 -24.22 -4.56
C GLN A 61 -18.79 -25.10 -5.35
N GLY A 62 -19.65 -24.47 -6.14
CA GLY A 62 -20.70 -25.16 -6.90
C GLY A 62 -20.22 -25.73 -8.22
N GLN A 63 -21.18 -26.24 -8.99
CA GLN A 63 -20.94 -26.73 -10.34
C GLN A 63 -20.40 -25.59 -11.23
N GLY A 64 -19.29 -25.80 -11.90
CA GLY A 64 -18.56 -24.78 -12.67
C GLY A 64 -17.43 -24.10 -11.89
N GLY A 65 -17.28 -24.34 -10.59
CA GLY A 65 -16.15 -23.84 -9.80
C GLY A 65 -14.86 -24.50 -10.23
N ASN A 66 -13.81 -23.69 -10.42
CA ASN A 66 -12.47 -24.16 -10.71
C ASN A 66 -11.46 -23.11 -10.26
N ARG A 67 -11.10 -23.14 -8.98
CA ARG A 67 -10.20 -22.15 -8.38
C ARG A 67 -8.79 -22.18 -8.94
N GLU A 68 -8.32 -23.34 -9.38
CA GLU A 68 -7.02 -23.45 -10.02
C GLU A 68 -6.98 -22.68 -11.35
N ARG A 69 -8.02 -22.83 -12.15
CA ARG A 69 -8.18 -22.03 -13.38
C ARG A 69 -8.32 -20.54 -13.05
N LEU A 70 -9.08 -20.18 -12.02
CA LEU A 70 -9.23 -18.80 -11.60
C LEU A 70 -7.87 -18.16 -11.31
N LEU A 71 -7.02 -18.84 -10.54
CA LEU A 71 -5.69 -18.32 -10.19
C LEU A 71 -4.82 -18.14 -11.42
N ARG A 72 -4.79 -19.12 -12.34
CA ARG A 72 -4.03 -18.98 -13.57
C ARG A 72 -4.47 -17.80 -14.44
N GLU A 73 -5.79 -17.57 -14.54
CA GLU A 73 -6.30 -16.45 -15.32
C GLU A 73 -6.02 -15.10 -14.65
N LEU A 74 -6.11 -15.01 -13.34
CA LEU A 74 -5.74 -13.80 -12.60
C LEU A 74 -4.23 -13.48 -12.73
N ASP A 75 -3.39 -14.49 -12.64
CA ASP A 75 -1.93 -14.34 -12.85
C ASP A 75 -1.62 -13.86 -14.28
N TYR A 76 -2.33 -14.40 -15.26
CA TYR A 76 -2.19 -13.96 -16.65
C TYR A 76 -2.63 -12.51 -16.86
N LEU A 77 -3.80 -12.12 -16.31
CA LEU A 77 -4.27 -10.73 -16.38
C LEU A 77 -3.30 -9.77 -15.70
N LYS A 78 -2.78 -10.15 -14.53
CA LYS A 78 -1.76 -9.39 -13.83
C LYS A 78 -0.49 -9.22 -14.67
N ALA A 79 -0.02 -10.27 -15.34
CA ALA A 79 1.14 -10.22 -16.22
C ALA A 79 0.93 -9.27 -17.42
N LEU A 80 -0.32 -9.10 -17.87
CA LEU A 80 -0.69 -8.15 -18.92
C LEU A 80 -0.82 -6.70 -18.41
N GLY A 81 -0.63 -6.46 -17.10
CA GLY A 81 -0.76 -5.13 -16.50
C GLY A 81 -2.19 -4.76 -16.12
N ILE A 82 -3.14 -5.68 -16.17
CA ILE A 82 -4.51 -5.46 -15.69
C ILE A 82 -4.46 -5.33 -14.17
N ASN A 83 -4.99 -4.24 -13.65
CA ASN A 83 -5.03 -3.94 -12.22
C ASN A 83 -6.42 -3.59 -11.70
N ASN A 84 -7.44 -3.75 -12.54
CA ASN A 84 -8.84 -3.51 -12.22
C ASN A 84 -9.75 -4.54 -12.90
N LEU A 85 -10.71 -5.11 -12.15
CA LEU A 85 -11.64 -6.12 -12.63
C LEU A 85 -13.09 -5.74 -12.30
#